data_baf52a86ac9758d9ca834550584e9154
#
_entry.id   baf52a86ac9758d9ca834550584e9154
#
_cell.length_a   1.000
_cell.length_b   1.000
_cell.length_c   1.000
_cell.angle_alpha   90.00
_cell.angle_beta   90.00
_cell.angle_gamma   90.00
#
_symmetry.space_group_name_H-M   'P 1'
#
loop_
_entity.id
_entity.type
_entity.pdbx_description
1 polymer ?
#
loop_
_entity_poly.entity_id
_entity_poly.type
_entity_poly.pdbx_seq_one_letter_code
_entity_poly.pdbx_strand_id
1 'polypeptide(L)'
;RIAADNICGGDSHYTGSQGSSVIKIFSMTAATTGVNETNARKTGLDVDTVILSPMSHAGYYPGGKVMTMKVVFEKATYRLLGAQIVGYEGVDKRIDVLATAIRAGMKATELKDLDLAYAPPYSSAKDPVNMAGFMVENIANGVLKQWHLEDADRLPRDGSVTLLDTRTVEEFAHGHIDGFFNIPVDE
;
A
#
# COMPACT_ATOMS: atom_id res chain seq x y z
N ARG A 1 -7.36 -15.89 -28.47
CA ARG A 1 -6.41 -15.08 -29.27
C ARG A 1 -5.13 -15.86 -29.52
N ILE A 2 -4.32 -16.23 -28.50
CA ILE A 2 -3.05 -16.97 -28.63
C ILE A 2 -3.18 -18.21 -29.52
N ALA A 3 -4.21 -19.07 -29.29
CA ALA A 3 -4.46 -20.24 -30.12
C ALA A 3 -4.71 -19.87 -31.58
N ALA A 4 -5.54 -18.87 -31.85
CA ALA A 4 -5.81 -18.41 -33.22
C ALA A 4 -4.55 -17.84 -33.90
N ASP A 5 -3.78 -17.03 -33.18
CA ASP A 5 -2.52 -16.47 -33.70
C ASP A 5 -1.57 -17.60 -34.11
N ASN A 6 -1.43 -18.64 -33.25
CA ASN A 6 -0.51 -19.77 -33.51
C ASN A 6 -1.00 -20.70 -34.62
N ILE A 7 -2.31 -20.91 -34.73
CA ILE A 7 -2.91 -21.66 -35.88
C ILE A 7 -2.62 -20.94 -37.19
N CYS A 8 -2.58 -19.61 -37.18
CA CYS A 8 -2.25 -18.79 -38.35
C CYS A 8 -0.72 -18.62 -38.58
N GLY A 9 0.12 -19.39 -37.89
CA GLY A 9 1.58 -19.35 -38.06
C GLY A 9 2.30 -18.32 -37.20
N GLY A 10 1.62 -17.72 -36.23
CA GLY A 10 2.25 -16.85 -35.22
C GLY A 10 2.97 -17.62 -34.13
N ASP A 11 3.73 -16.90 -33.29
CA ASP A 11 4.43 -17.44 -32.10
C ASP A 11 4.01 -16.67 -30.83
N SER A 12 2.72 -16.72 -30.53
CA SER A 12 2.14 -16.08 -29.35
C SER A 12 2.21 -16.97 -28.12
N HIS A 13 2.66 -16.41 -26.98
CA HIS A 13 2.79 -17.12 -25.72
C HIS A 13 1.97 -16.50 -24.63
N TYR A 14 1.46 -17.32 -23.72
CA TYR A 14 0.81 -16.84 -22.50
C TYR A 14 1.87 -16.44 -21.46
N THR A 15 1.89 -15.18 -21.10
CA THR A 15 2.89 -14.62 -20.17
C THR A 15 2.45 -14.66 -18.69
N GLY A 16 1.42 -15.43 -18.38
CA GLY A 16 0.90 -15.53 -17.02
C GLY A 16 -0.17 -14.49 -16.69
N SER A 17 -0.73 -14.63 -15.48
CA SER A 17 -1.71 -13.73 -14.90
C SER A 17 -1.12 -13.11 -13.62
N GLN A 18 -1.34 -11.81 -13.44
CA GLN A 18 -0.93 -11.07 -12.24
C GLN A 18 -1.95 -11.17 -11.10
N GLY A 19 -3.15 -11.69 -11.39
CA GLY A 19 -4.21 -11.88 -10.42
C GLY A 19 -4.87 -10.58 -9.97
N SER A 20 -4.84 -9.51 -10.81
CA SER A 20 -5.53 -8.26 -10.51
C SER A 20 -7.04 -8.49 -10.44
N SER A 21 -7.66 -8.03 -9.37
CA SER A 21 -9.10 -8.14 -9.15
C SER A 21 -9.64 -6.99 -8.32
N VAL A 22 -10.91 -6.69 -8.52
CA VAL A 22 -11.65 -5.69 -7.77
C VAL A 22 -13.05 -6.22 -7.47
N ILE A 23 -13.54 -5.97 -6.26
CA ILE A 23 -14.89 -6.33 -5.84
C ILE A 23 -15.54 -5.14 -5.15
N LYS A 24 -16.82 -4.95 -5.41
CA LYS A 24 -17.65 -4.00 -4.68
C LYS A 24 -18.56 -4.73 -3.70
N ILE A 25 -18.49 -4.32 -2.43
CA ILE A 25 -19.31 -4.87 -1.34
C ILE A 25 -20.09 -3.71 -0.75
N PHE A 26 -21.36 -3.59 -1.09
CA PHE A 26 -22.19 -2.42 -0.78
C PHE A 26 -21.53 -1.13 -1.29
N SER A 27 -21.20 -0.20 -0.40
CA SER A 27 -20.49 1.05 -0.72
C SER A 27 -18.97 0.92 -0.71
N MET A 28 -18.43 -0.18 -0.19
CA MET A 28 -17.00 -0.42 -0.07
C MET A 28 -16.47 -1.12 -1.33
N THR A 29 -15.24 -0.80 -1.70
CA THR A 29 -14.48 -1.46 -2.76
C THR A 29 -13.22 -2.08 -2.17
N ALA A 30 -12.95 -3.33 -2.52
CA ALA A 30 -11.69 -3.99 -2.22
C ALA A 30 -11.02 -4.44 -3.52
N ALA A 31 -9.70 -4.24 -3.61
CA ALA A 31 -8.94 -4.59 -4.81
C ALA A 31 -7.58 -5.17 -4.44
N THR A 32 -7.05 -6.02 -5.31
CA THR A 32 -5.74 -6.64 -5.16
C THR A 32 -5.05 -6.78 -6.51
N THR A 33 -3.73 -6.77 -6.50
CA THR A 33 -2.88 -7.08 -7.66
C THR A 33 -1.56 -7.69 -7.21
N GLY A 34 -0.98 -8.55 -8.03
CA GLY A 34 0.27 -9.22 -7.72
C GLY A 34 0.15 -10.21 -6.56
N VAL A 35 1.23 -10.41 -5.83
CA VAL A 35 1.28 -11.36 -4.71
C VAL A 35 1.00 -10.65 -3.38
N ASN A 36 0.15 -11.24 -2.55
CA ASN A 36 -0.03 -10.75 -1.17
C ASN A 36 1.12 -11.24 -0.27
N GLU A 37 1.31 -10.56 0.85
CA GLU A 37 2.40 -10.87 1.80
C GLU A 37 2.40 -12.33 2.25
N THR A 38 1.24 -12.88 2.61
CA THR A 38 1.13 -14.28 3.08
C THR A 38 1.62 -15.27 2.03
N ASN A 39 1.24 -15.07 0.77
CA ASN A 39 1.66 -15.94 -0.33
C ASN A 39 3.14 -15.71 -0.69
N ALA A 40 3.61 -14.47 -0.67
CA ALA A 40 5.03 -14.17 -0.88
C ALA A 40 5.91 -14.90 0.15
N ARG A 41 5.58 -14.80 1.43
CA ARG A 41 6.30 -15.49 2.51
C ARG A 41 6.24 -17.01 2.37
N LYS A 42 5.09 -17.59 1.98
CA LYS A 42 4.95 -19.03 1.73
C LYS A 42 5.83 -19.54 0.59
N THR A 43 6.12 -18.72 -0.40
CA THR A 43 7.02 -19.06 -1.51
C THR A 43 8.50 -18.79 -1.22
N GLY A 44 8.83 -18.37 0.00
CA GLY A 44 10.20 -18.11 0.44
C GLY A 44 10.76 -16.76 0.00
N LEU A 45 9.92 -15.84 -0.51
CA LEU A 45 10.35 -14.48 -0.82
C LEU A 45 10.57 -13.68 0.47
N ASP A 46 11.71 -13.03 0.57
CA ASP A 46 11.98 -12.07 1.65
C ASP A 46 11.34 -10.72 1.31
N VAL A 47 10.17 -10.51 1.87
CA VAL A 47 9.34 -9.33 1.58
C VAL A 47 9.14 -8.45 2.80
N ASP A 48 8.92 -7.18 2.52
CA ASP A 48 8.41 -6.22 3.48
C ASP A 48 7.17 -5.51 2.91
N THR A 49 6.47 -4.77 3.76
CA THR A 49 5.23 -4.10 3.39
C THR A 49 5.17 -2.71 3.98
N VAL A 50 4.49 -1.80 3.30
CA VAL A 50 4.01 -0.55 3.90
C VAL A 50 2.50 -0.54 3.91
N ILE A 51 1.92 -0.01 4.99
CA ILE A 51 0.48 0.19 5.14
C ILE A 51 0.25 1.67 5.41
N LEU A 52 -0.67 2.26 4.65
CA LEU A 52 -1.04 3.66 4.80
C LEU A 52 -2.55 3.82 4.62
N SER A 53 -3.08 4.88 5.22
CA SER A 53 -4.52 5.18 5.18
C SER A 53 -4.78 6.61 4.65
N PRO A 54 -4.43 6.87 3.38
CA PRO A 54 -4.61 8.19 2.77
C PRO A 54 -6.07 8.48 2.45
N MET A 55 -6.36 9.76 2.24
CA MET A 55 -7.63 10.20 1.67
C MET A 55 -7.68 9.88 0.17
N SER A 56 -8.89 9.63 -0.35
CA SER A 56 -9.13 9.39 -1.78
C SER A 56 -8.79 10.60 -2.66
N HIS A 57 -8.92 11.80 -2.10
CA HIS A 57 -8.60 13.08 -2.75
C HIS A 57 -8.25 14.14 -1.70
N ALA A 58 -7.99 15.38 -2.13
CA ALA A 58 -7.60 16.49 -1.28
C ALA A 58 -8.63 16.73 -0.15
N GLY A 59 -8.16 16.76 1.11
CA GLY A 59 -9.03 16.83 2.29
C GLY A 59 -9.86 18.10 2.40
N TYR A 60 -9.44 19.19 1.74
CA TYR A 60 -10.20 20.44 1.67
C TYR A 60 -11.34 20.40 0.65
N TYR A 61 -11.37 19.40 -0.24
CA TYR A 61 -12.47 19.20 -1.17
C TYR A 61 -13.51 18.24 -0.56
N PRO A 62 -14.83 18.59 -0.62
CA PRO A 62 -15.86 17.79 0.05
C PRO A 62 -15.96 16.36 -0.46
N GLY A 63 -16.26 15.44 0.44
CA GLY A 63 -16.59 14.05 0.09
C GLY A 63 -15.41 13.08 0.15
N GLY A 64 -14.21 13.54 0.50
CA GLY A 64 -13.05 12.66 0.65
C GLY A 64 -13.30 11.49 1.59
N LYS A 65 -12.82 10.29 1.22
CA LYS A 65 -12.93 9.07 2.00
C LYS A 65 -11.56 8.46 2.23
N VAL A 66 -11.33 7.96 3.42
CA VAL A 66 -10.11 7.21 3.73
C VAL A 66 -10.12 5.88 2.98
N MET A 67 -8.97 5.48 2.47
CA MET A 67 -8.71 4.12 2.00
C MET A 67 -7.52 3.53 2.77
N THR A 68 -7.49 2.24 2.95
CA THR A 68 -6.33 1.53 3.47
C THR A 68 -5.63 0.83 2.32
N MET A 69 -4.35 1.14 2.14
CA MET A 69 -3.50 0.57 1.08
C MET A 69 -2.35 -0.18 1.73
N LYS A 70 -2.12 -1.40 1.27
CA LYS A 70 -0.93 -2.20 1.60
C LYS A 70 -0.14 -2.46 0.33
N VAL A 71 1.15 -2.17 0.35
CA VAL A 71 2.08 -2.44 -0.75
C VAL A 71 3.11 -3.46 -0.28
N VAL A 72 3.37 -4.48 -1.11
CA VAL A 72 4.31 -5.57 -0.85
C VAL A 72 5.50 -5.43 -1.79
N PHE A 73 6.70 -5.48 -1.26
CA PHE A 73 7.93 -5.36 -2.03
C PHE A 73 9.03 -6.32 -1.52
N GLU A 74 9.95 -6.68 -2.40
CA GLU A 74 11.13 -7.47 -2.05
C GLU A 74 12.14 -6.62 -1.29
N LYS A 75 12.63 -7.09 -0.13
CA LYS A 75 13.53 -6.29 0.72
C LYS A 75 14.86 -5.94 0.04
N ALA A 76 15.46 -6.89 -0.65
CA ALA A 76 16.79 -6.72 -1.21
C ALA A 76 16.83 -5.73 -2.39
N THR A 77 15.77 -5.68 -3.19
CA THR A 77 15.74 -4.94 -4.46
C THR A 77 14.74 -3.80 -4.47
N TYR A 78 13.83 -3.76 -3.49
CA TYR A 78 12.62 -2.92 -3.45
C TYR A 78 11.66 -3.16 -4.60
N ARG A 79 11.79 -4.25 -5.35
CA ARG A 79 10.91 -4.59 -6.45
C ARG A 79 9.47 -4.69 -5.95
N LEU A 80 8.56 -3.99 -6.63
CA LEU A 80 7.13 -4.03 -6.34
C LEU A 80 6.57 -5.40 -6.71
N LEU A 81 5.92 -6.08 -5.76
CA LEU A 81 5.43 -7.45 -5.92
C LEU A 81 3.91 -7.55 -5.87
N GLY A 82 3.27 -6.69 -5.09
CA GLY A 82 1.84 -6.74 -4.92
C GLY A 82 1.27 -5.57 -4.15
N ALA A 83 -0.06 -5.45 -4.20
CA ALA A 83 -0.80 -4.46 -3.42
C ALA A 83 -2.23 -4.92 -3.13
N GLN A 84 -2.77 -4.45 -2.01
CA GLN A 84 -4.17 -4.56 -1.63
C GLN A 84 -4.68 -3.18 -1.21
N ILE A 85 -5.91 -2.84 -1.63
CA ILE A 85 -6.54 -1.58 -1.26
C ILE A 85 -7.99 -1.84 -0.88
N VAL A 86 -8.43 -1.22 0.22
CA VAL A 86 -9.83 -1.22 0.66
C VAL A 86 -10.24 0.22 0.92
N GLY A 87 -11.40 0.61 0.46
CA GLY A 87 -11.93 1.96 0.64
C GLY A 87 -13.27 2.17 -0.07
N TYR A 88 -13.68 3.41 -0.17
CA TYR A 88 -14.99 3.75 -0.76
C TYR A 88 -14.86 4.38 -2.15
N GLU A 89 -13.78 5.14 -2.39
CA GLU A 89 -13.57 5.87 -3.64
C GLU A 89 -12.11 5.79 -4.10
N GLY A 90 -11.89 5.72 -5.41
CA GLY A 90 -10.58 5.77 -6.04
C GLY A 90 -9.69 4.55 -5.81
N VAL A 91 -10.24 3.44 -5.30
CA VAL A 91 -9.55 2.17 -5.09
C VAL A 91 -9.15 1.54 -6.42
N ASP A 92 -10.09 1.50 -7.36
CA ASP A 92 -9.93 0.98 -8.72
C ASP A 92 -8.83 1.72 -9.50
N LYS A 93 -8.83 3.05 -9.45
CA LYS A 93 -7.77 3.85 -10.07
C LYS A 93 -6.39 3.46 -9.58
N ARG A 94 -6.20 3.34 -8.25
CA ARG A 94 -4.88 3.10 -7.64
C ARG A 94 -4.40 1.67 -7.84
N ILE A 95 -5.30 0.69 -7.78
CA ILE A 95 -4.90 -0.69 -8.01
C ILE A 95 -4.44 -0.90 -9.45
N ASP A 96 -5.03 -0.23 -10.45
CA ASP A 96 -4.62 -0.32 -11.84
C ASP A 96 -3.25 0.35 -12.09
N VAL A 97 -2.97 1.47 -11.40
CA VAL A 97 -1.63 2.08 -11.42
C VAL A 97 -0.59 1.11 -10.86
N LEU A 98 -0.86 0.50 -9.69
CA LEU A 98 0.04 -0.47 -9.06
C LEU A 98 0.19 -1.74 -9.91
N ALA A 99 -0.89 -2.22 -10.54
CA ALA A 99 -0.83 -3.36 -11.46
C ALA A 99 0.07 -3.06 -12.66
N THR A 100 -0.04 -1.86 -13.21
CA THR A 100 0.83 -1.40 -14.30
C THR A 100 2.29 -1.29 -13.87
N ALA A 101 2.54 -0.73 -12.68
CA ALA A 101 3.88 -0.61 -12.11
C ALA A 101 4.54 -1.99 -11.88
N ILE A 102 3.80 -2.97 -11.34
CA ILE A 102 4.27 -4.35 -11.20
C ILE A 102 4.62 -4.95 -12.57
N ARG A 103 3.74 -4.76 -13.55
CA ARG A 103 3.97 -5.30 -14.91
C ARG A 103 5.18 -4.67 -15.58
N ALA A 104 5.44 -3.40 -15.31
CA ALA A 104 6.63 -2.69 -15.78
C ALA A 104 7.91 -3.08 -15.02
N GLY A 105 7.81 -3.87 -13.94
CA GLY A 105 8.96 -4.27 -13.14
C GLY A 105 9.52 -3.16 -12.26
N MET A 106 8.72 -2.16 -11.93
CA MET A 106 9.15 -1.02 -11.12
C MET A 106 9.54 -1.41 -9.70
N LYS A 107 10.42 -0.63 -9.10
CA LYS A 107 10.65 -0.67 -7.65
C LYS A 107 9.58 0.14 -6.93
N ALA A 108 9.23 -0.27 -5.72
CA ALA A 108 8.26 0.45 -4.90
C ALA A 108 8.73 1.88 -4.54
N THR A 109 10.04 2.11 -4.49
CA THR A 109 10.62 3.46 -4.31
C THR A 109 10.37 4.39 -5.50
N GLU A 110 10.20 3.85 -6.71
CA GLU A 110 9.95 4.66 -7.92
C GLU A 110 8.50 5.14 -8.02
N LEU A 111 7.60 4.57 -7.21
CA LEU A 111 6.20 5.01 -7.18
C LEU A 111 6.05 6.49 -6.81
N LYS A 112 6.99 7.06 -6.05
CA LYS A 112 7.00 8.48 -5.68
C LYS A 112 7.15 9.41 -6.86
N ASP A 113 7.81 8.94 -7.93
CA ASP A 113 8.16 9.74 -9.11
C ASP A 113 7.10 9.66 -10.22
N LEU A 114 6.04 8.89 -10.01
CA LEU A 114 4.95 8.80 -10.99
C LEU A 114 4.21 10.13 -11.09
N ASP A 115 4.14 10.67 -12.31
CA ASP A 115 3.34 11.86 -12.62
C ASP A 115 1.88 11.45 -12.84
N LEU A 116 1.10 11.47 -11.75
CA LEU A 116 -0.29 11.04 -11.76
C LEU A 116 -1.23 12.23 -11.85
N ALA A 117 -2.31 12.06 -12.64
CA ALA A 117 -3.29 13.10 -12.88
C ALA A 117 -3.92 13.59 -11.56
N TYR A 118 -3.84 14.90 -11.32
CA TYR A 118 -4.33 15.56 -10.13
C TYR A 118 -5.32 16.68 -10.44
N ALA A 119 -6.43 16.65 -9.73
CA ALA A 119 -7.25 17.81 -9.40
C ALA A 119 -7.96 17.51 -8.08
N PRO A 120 -8.35 18.52 -7.27
CA PRO A 120 -8.88 18.31 -5.93
C PRO A 120 -9.99 17.26 -5.79
N PRO A 121 -10.95 17.11 -6.76
CA PRO A 121 -11.98 16.09 -6.68
C PRO A 121 -11.50 14.65 -6.92
N TYR A 122 -10.31 14.45 -7.49
CA TYR A 122 -9.85 13.14 -7.97
C TYR A 122 -8.64 12.58 -7.23
N SER A 123 -7.83 13.44 -6.63
CA SER A 123 -6.63 13.02 -5.92
C SER A 123 -6.12 14.12 -4.98
N SER A 124 -5.04 13.84 -4.29
CA SER A 124 -4.18 14.82 -3.64
C SER A 124 -2.97 15.11 -4.52
N ALA A 125 -2.26 16.22 -4.30
CA ALA A 125 -1.04 16.57 -5.04
C ALA A 125 0.03 15.47 -4.95
N LYS A 126 0.06 14.74 -3.83
CA LYS A 126 0.73 13.45 -3.69
C LYS A 126 -0.36 12.39 -3.65
N ASP A 127 -0.51 11.64 -4.76
CA ASP A 127 -1.47 10.53 -4.81
C ASP A 127 -1.12 9.46 -3.76
N PRO A 128 -2.10 8.71 -3.23
CA PRO A 128 -1.84 7.54 -2.39
C PRO A 128 -0.73 6.61 -2.87
N VAL A 129 -0.60 6.43 -4.19
CA VAL A 129 0.49 5.63 -4.78
C VAL A 129 1.85 6.31 -4.58
N ASN A 130 1.93 7.63 -4.77
CA ASN A 130 3.17 8.37 -4.50
C ASN A 130 3.53 8.30 -3.00
N MET A 131 2.55 8.42 -2.11
CA MET A 131 2.76 8.32 -0.66
C MET A 131 3.36 6.97 -0.27
N ALA A 132 2.89 5.86 -0.86
CA ALA A 132 3.49 4.55 -0.66
C ALA A 132 4.96 4.53 -1.09
N GLY A 133 5.29 5.13 -2.24
CA GLY A 133 6.66 5.26 -2.72
C GLY A 133 7.57 6.03 -1.76
N PHE A 134 7.10 7.15 -1.21
CA PHE A 134 7.85 7.91 -0.20
C PHE A 134 8.09 7.11 1.09
N MET A 135 7.11 6.34 1.55
CA MET A 135 7.29 5.48 2.74
C MET A 135 8.37 4.43 2.49
N VAL A 136 8.33 3.74 1.34
CA VAL A 136 9.35 2.74 1.00
C VAL A 136 10.73 3.39 0.84
N GLU A 137 10.82 4.58 0.26
CA GLU A 137 12.10 5.33 0.17
C GLU A 137 12.65 5.67 1.56
N ASN A 138 11.82 6.12 2.49
CA ASN A 138 12.24 6.42 3.86
C ASN A 138 12.81 5.18 4.57
N ILE A 139 12.23 4.00 4.32
CA ILE A 139 12.76 2.72 4.81
C ILE A 139 14.11 2.41 4.14
N ALA A 140 14.18 2.53 2.81
CA ALA A 140 15.39 2.24 2.03
C ALA A 140 16.58 3.12 2.44
N ASN A 141 16.31 4.38 2.77
CA ASN A 141 17.33 5.35 3.23
C ASN A 141 17.61 5.28 4.74
N GLY A 142 16.94 4.39 5.48
CA GLY A 142 17.12 4.24 6.93
C GLY A 142 16.57 5.41 7.76
N VAL A 143 15.78 6.30 7.15
CA VAL A 143 15.09 7.42 7.83
C VAL A 143 13.94 6.92 8.69
N LEU A 144 13.27 5.86 8.22
CA LEU A 144 12.18 5.20 8.93
C LEU A 144 12.57 3.78 9.28
N LYS A 145 12.47 3.44 10.56
CA LYS A 145 12.45 2.05 11.05
C LYS A 145 11.01 1.71 11.39
N GLN A 146 10.39 0.86 10.59
CA GLN A 146 9.01 0.44 10.88
C GLN A 146 9.00 -0.83 11.74
N TRP A 147 7.92 -0.98 12.46
CA TRP A 147 7.52 -2.21 13.11
C TRP A 147 6.12 -2.59 12.61
N HIS A 148 5.81 -3.87 12.65
CA HIS A 148 4.51 -4.40 12.26
C HIS A 148 3.72 -4.80 13.51
N LEU A 149 2.42 -5.00 13.36
CA LEU A 149 1.56 -5.37 14.50
C LEU A 149 2.08 -6.64 15.22
N GLU A 150 2.65 -7.57 14.48
CA GLU A 150 3.26 -8.80 15.02
C GLU A 150 4.49 -8.55 15.89
N ASP A 151 5.07 -7.37 15.79
CA ASP A 151 6.23 -6.97 16.60
C ASP A 151 5.82 -6.27 17.90
N ALA A 152 4.54 -5.90 18.07
CA ALA A 152 4.06 -5.10 19.20
C ALA A 152 4.41 -5.71 20.57
N ASP A 153 4.31 -7.04 20.69
CA ASP A 153 4.65 -7.76 21.93
C ASP A 153 6.16 -7.83 22.21
N ARG A 154 6.99 -7.54 21.20
CA ARG A 154 8.45 -7.55 21.29
C ARG A 154 9.06 -6.17 21.51
N LEU A 155 8.24 -5.12 21.46
CA LEU A 155 8.73 -3.76 21.69
C LEU A 155 9.26 -3.64 23.12
N PRO A 156 10.45 -3.00 23.33
CA PRO A 156 10.99 -2.81 24.66
C PRO A 156 10.02 -2.02 25.55
N ARG A 157 9.83 -2.49 26.79
CA ARG A 157 8.97 -1.85 27.81
C ARG A 157 9.75 -1.48 29.07
N ASP A 158 11.08 -1.46 28.96
CA ASP A 158 12.05 -1.17 30.02
C ASP A 158 12.45 0.31 30.11
N GLY A 159 11.78 1.17 29.31
CA GLY A 159 12.08 2.60 29.24
C GLY A 159 13.22 2.95 28.26
N SER A 160 13.81 2.00 27.56
CA SER A 160 14.83 2.26 26.55
C SER A 160 14.29 2.91 25.28
N VAL A 161 12.97 2.82 25.05
CA VAL A 161 12.24 3.46 23.96
C VAL A 161 10.97 4.12 24.50
N THR A 162 10.54 5.20 23.83
CA THR A 162 9.23 5.83 24.11
C THR A 162 8.20 5.21 23.18
N LEU A 163 7.17 4.59 23.77
CA LEU A 163 6.03 4.04 23.04
C LEU A 163 4.94 5.12 22.95
N LEU A 164 4.83 5.77 21.81
CA LEU A 164 3.96 6.93 21.61
C LEU A 164 2.81 6.59 20.65
N ASP A 165 1.58 6.86 21.09
CA ASP A 165 0.38 6.86 20.25
C ASP A 165 0.00 8.31 19.93
N THR A 166 0.05 8.67 18.65
CA THR A 166 -0.21 10.03 18.16
C THR A 166 -1.64 10.23 17.66
N ARG A 167 -2.52 9.25 17.86
CA ARG A 167 -3.93 9.34 17.49
C ARG A 167 -4.67 10.28 18.43
N THR A 168 -5.91 10.64 18.07
CA THR A 168 -6.77 11.47 18.93
C THR A 168 -7.03 10.81 20.28
N VAL A 169 -7.41 11.63 21.28
CA VAL A 169 -7.76 11.13 22.63
C VAL A 169 -8.91 10.11 22.55
N GLU A 170 -9.90 10.35 21.69
CA GLU A 170 -11.05 9.48 21.51
C GLU A 170 -10.63 8.13 20.89
N GLU A 171 -9.76 8.12 19.88
CA GLU A 171 -9.26 6.89 19.27
C GLU A 171 -8.44 6.07 20.27
N PHE A 172 -7.60 6.73 21.07
CA PHE A 172 -6.82 6.08 22.12
C PHE A 172 -7.72 5.47 23.19
N ALA A 173 -8.77 6.18 23.61
CA ALA A 173 -9.73 5.71 24.60
C ALA A 173 -10.56 4.50 24.12
N HIS A 174 -10.84 4.41 22.81
CA HIS A 174 -11.54 3.25 22.22
C HIS A 174 -10.71 1.96 22.21
N GLY A 175 -9.38 2.09 22.18
CA GLY A 175 -8.46 0.96 22.24
C GLY A 175 -7.05 1.39 21.84
N HIS A 176 -6.07 0.94 22.60
CA HIS A 176 -4.65 1.20 22.39
C HIS A 176 -3.80 -0.01 22.78
N ILE A 177 -2.55 0.00 22.41
CA ILE A 177 -1.59 -1.02 22.83
C ILE A 177 -1.09 -0.66 24.24
N ASP A 178 -1.15 -1.60 25.17
CA ASP A 178 -0.71 -1.38 26.54
C ASP A 178 0.72 -0.83 26.61
N GLY A 179 0.91 0.19 27.45
CA GLY A 179 2.20 0.84 27.67
C GLY A 179 2.55 1.96 26.70
N PHE A 180 1.64 2.31 25.78
CA PHE A 180 1.79 3.50 24.95
C PHE A 180 1.26 4.73 25.66
N PHE A 181 1.92 5.88 25.44
CA PHE A 181 1.43 7.20 25.86
C PHE A 181 0.66 7.84 24.70
N ASN A 182 -0.43 8.53 25.01
CA ASN A 182 -1.13 9.30 23.99
C ASN A 182 -0.68 10.75 24.03
N ILE A 183 -0.17 11.21 22.89
CA ILE A 183 0.07 12.62 22.60
C ILE A 183 -0.42 12.84 21.17
N PRO A 184 -1.63 13.42 20.99
CA PRO A 184 -2.16 13.66 19.66
C PRO A 184 -1.24 14.55 18.83
N VAL A 185 -1.17 14.29 17.51
CA VAL A 185 -0.25 15.00 16.63
C VAL A 185 -0.62 16.50 16.44
N ASP A 186 -1.89 16.84 16.71
CA ASP A 186 -2.43 18.20 16.54
C ASP A 186 -2.43 19.03 17.84
N GLU A 187 -1.80 18.54 18.91
CA GLU A 187 -1.63 19.22 20.22
C GLU A 187 -0.13 19.66 20.44
#